data_0ac55a0f2dfe024932cc2eb615139d13
#
_entry.id   0ac55a0f2dfe024932cc2eb615139d13
#
_cell.length_a   1.000
_cell.length_b   1.000
_cell.length_c   1.000
_cell.angle_alpha   90.00
_cell.angle_beta   90.00
_cell.angle_gamma   90.00
#
_symmetry.space_group_name_H-M   'P 1'
#
loop_
_entity.id
_entity.type
_entity.pdbx_description
1 polymer ?
#
loop_
_entity_poly.entity_id
_entity_poly.type
_entity_poly.pdbx_seq_one_letter_code
_entity_poly.pdbx_strand_id
1 'polypeptide(L)'
;MRVWDRIKQFCEFSRGEYMGILAMLLLVIILYAAMSLYSSHRESRVDLSDFETMVAQFEAEQARMTDSVEAARNRNRSRTRYAGRYNSTYPMYAPASNRDTLRQKQVRQVGYAIQKVELNRCDTFAIMAVPQFGSKRAAKMVEYRDKLGGFYAYSQIREIYILQNMKDDFLAKYFTIDCSLIRKIAVNKATYKEMIRHPYFDAYLVKTILNYRQKNGAIKSAEEFRQVTHAYPELMEKLTPYLSFD
;
A
#
# COMPACT_ATOMS: atom_id res chain seq x y z
N MET A 1 -30.26 59.54 -7.30
CA MET A 1 -31.25 58.43 -7.14
C MET A 1 -30.59 57.31 -6.35
N ARG A 2 -31.08 57.08 -5.12
CA ARG A 2 -30.48 56.09 -4.22
C ARG A 2 -30.85 54.66 -4.69
N VAL A 3 -29.93 53.73 -4.62
CA VAL A 3 -30.10 52.34 -5.01
C VAL A 3 -31.36 51.70 -4.36
N TRP A 4 -31.73 52.18 -3.20
CA TRP A 4 -32.96 51.79 -2.46
C TRP A 4 -34.27 52.13 -3.18
N ASP A 5 -34.32 53.24 -3.98
CA ASP A 5 -35.53 53.63 -4.70
C ASP A 5 -35.79 52.75 -5.93
N ARG A 6 -34.71 52.19 -6.53
CA ARG A 6 -34.84 51.21 -7.60
C ARG A 6 -35.28 49.83 -7.07
N ILE A 7 -34.85 49.45 -5.89
CA ILE A 7 -35.24 48.16 -5.25
C ILE A 7 -36.72 48.23 -4.88
N LYS A 8 -37.21 49.35 -4.39
CA LYS A 8 -38.66 49.55 -4.09
C LYS A 8 -39.54 49.46 -5.31
N GLN A 9 -39.12 49.98 -6.45
CA GLN A 9 -39.89 49.90 -7.71
C GLN A 9 -39.94 48.46 -8.29
N PHE A 10 -38.99 47.62 -7.96
CA PHE A 10 -38.97 46.22 -8.42
C PHE A 10 -39.74 45.28 -7.50
N CYS A 11 -40.12 45.70 -6.31
CA CYS A 11 -40.81 44.86 -5.28
C CYS A 11 -42.23 45.34 -5.01
N GLU A 12 -43.01 45.68 -6.05
CA GLU A 12 -44.48 45.79 -5.91
C GLU A 12 -45.10 44.40 -5.91
N PHE A 13 -44.83 43.62 -4.84
CA PHE A 13 -45.51 42.33 -4.66
C PHE A 13 -46.90 42.56 -4.10
N SER A 14 -47.85 41.82 -4.66
CA SER A 14 -49.21 41.75 -4.11
C SER A 14 -49.17 41.09 -2.72
N ARG A 15 -50.13 41.37 -1.84
CA ARG A 15 -50.21 40.80 -0.50
C ARG A 15 -50.11 39.26 -0.53
N GLY A 16 -50.61 38.60 -1.56
CA GLY A 16 -50.55 37.15 -1.75
C GLY A 16 -49.11 36.65 -2.06
N GLU A 17 -48.37 37.39 -2.89
CA GLU A 17 -47.00 37.03 -3.25
C GLU A 17 -46.04 37.21 -2.06
N TYR A 18 -46.26 38.26 -1.25
CA TYR A 18 -45.48 38.46 -0.02
C TYR A 18 -45.69 37.32 0.98
N MET A 19 -46.93 36.87 1.15
CA MET A 19 -47.25 35.71 2.00
C MET A 19 -46.62 34.43 1.45
N GLY A 20 -46.59 34.25 0.13
CA GLY A 20 -45.95 33.11 -0.53
C GLY A 20 -44.42 33.09 -0.30
N ILE A 21 -43.76 34.25 -0.45
CA ILE A 21 -42.31 34.37 -0.18
C ILE A 21 -42.01 34.09 1.30
N LEU A 22 -42.84 34.61 2.19
CA LEU A 22 -42.64 34.41 3.63
C LEU A 22 -42.81 32.95 4.05
N ALA A 23 -43.82 32.26 3.46
CA ALA A 23 -44.04 30.83 3.65
C ALA A 23 -42.87 30.00 3.12
N MET A 24 -42.29 30.37 1.96
CA MET A 24 -41.16 29.67 1.37
C MET A 24 -39.86 29.86 2.20
N LEU A 25 -39.63 31.08 2.72
CA LEU A 25 -38.53 31.33 3.64
C LEU A 25 -38.65 30.53 4.92
N LEU A 26 -39.85 30.43 5.47
CA LEU A 26 -40.12 29.67 6.68
C LEU A 26 -39.89 28.17 6.45
N LEU A 27 -40.28 27.65 5.29
CA LEU A 27 -40.04 26.27 4.88
C LEU A 27 -38.54 25.99 4.74
N VAL A 28 -37.78 26.89 4.15
CA VAL A 28 -36.30 26.75 4.04
C VAL A 28 -35.65 26.74 5.42
N ILE A 29 -36.09 27.61 6.35
CA ILE A 29 -35.57 27.63 7.72
C ILE A 29 -35.89 26.32 8.45
N ILE A 30 -37.09 25.79 8.29
CA ILE A 30 -37.50 24.50 8.89
C ILE A 30 -36.64 23.36 8.34
N LEU A 31 -36.44 23.31 7.02
CA LEU A 31 -35.57 22.30 6.37
C LEU A 31 -34.13 22.41 6.86
N TYR A 32 -33.60 23.62 6.99
CA TYR A 32 -32.25 23.84 7.50
C TYR A 32 -32.12 23.40 8.97
N ALA A 33 -33.10 23.73 9.81
CA ALA A 33 -33.14 23.29 11.20
C ALA A 33 -33.27 21.77 11.31
N ALA A 34 -34.11 21.13 10.49
CA ALA A 34 -34.25 19.68 10.46
C ALA A 34 -32.94 19.00 10.01
N MET A 35 -32.25 19.55 9.01
CA MET A 35 -30.98 19.03 8.53
C MET A 35 -29.87 19.22 9.55
N SER A 36 -29.85 20.35 10.29
CA SER A 36 -28.92 20.61 11.38
C SER A 36 -29.14 19.66 12.57
N LEU A 37 -30.38 19.42 12.96
CA LEU A 37 -30.73 18.45 14.01
C LEU A 37 -30.39 17.02 13.58
N TYR A 38 -30.65 16.67 12.30
CA TYR A 38 -30.29 15.35 11.77
C TYR A 38 -28.77 15.13 11.74
N SER A 39 -28.00 16.14 11.34
CA SER A 39 -26.54 16.07 11.35
C SER A 39 -25.97 15.99 12.78
N SER A 40 -26.54 16.76 13.74
CA SER A 40 -26.16 16.70 15.15
C SER A 40 -26.50 15.36 15.82
N HIS A 41 -27.58 14.71 15.38
CA HIS A 41 -27.96 13.37 15.89
C HIS A 41 -27.14 12.23 15.24
N ARG A 42 -26.46 12.50 14.13
CA ARG A 42 -25.61 11.55 13.41
C ARG A 42 -24.12 11.63 13.79
N GLU A 43 -23.74 12.56 14.65
CA GLU A 43 -22.50 12.44 15.39
C GLU A 43 -22.67 11.28 16.38
N SER A 44 -22.69 10.05 15.83
CA SER A 44 -22.36 8.87 16.60
C SER A 44 -20.99 9.19 17.20
N ARG A 45 -20.95 9.37 18.51
CA ARG A 45 -19.72 9.42 19.27
C ARG A 45 -18.94 8.18 18.87
N VAL A 46 -18.01 8.33 17.92
CA VAL A 46 -16.98 7.31 17.70
C VAL A 46 -16.30 7.26 19.06
N ASP A 47 -16.49 6.17 19.76
CA ASP A 47 -15.81 5.93 21.02
C ASP A 47 -14.32 5.84 20.70
N LEU A 48 -13.62 6.95 20.90
CA LEU A 48 -12.20 7.09 20.63
C LEU A 48 -11.36 6.47 21.76
N SER A 49 -12.00 5.98 22.83
CA SER A 49 -11.29 5.41 23.99
C SER A 49 -10.49 4.16 23.59
N ASP A 50 -11.05 3.31 22.72
CA ASP A 50 -10.35 2.14 22.20
C ASP A 50 -9.19 2.54 21.27
N PHE A 51 -9.33 3.64 20.53
CA PHE A 51 -8.27 4.15 19.68
C PHE A 51 -7.14 4.77 20.51
N GLU A 52 -7.45 5.55 21.52
CA GLU A 52 -6.46 6.13 22.45
C GLU A 52 -5.68 5.05 23.19
N THR A 53 -6.36 3.98 23.64
CA THR A 53 -5.68 2.85 24.29
C THR A 53 -4.77 2.08 23.31
N MET A 54 -5.18 1.92 22.06
CA MET A 54 -4.39 1.28 21.02
C MET A 54 -3.16 2.12 20.64
N VAL A 55 -3.30 3.44 20.54
CA VAL A 55 -2.20 4.37 20.29
C VAL A 55 -1.19 4.34 21.46
N ALA A 56 -1.68 4.39 22.71
CA ALA A 56 -0.82 4.31 23.89
C ALA A 56 -0.06 2.98 23.98
N GLN A 57 -0.70 1.87 23.63
CA GLN A 57 -0.02 0.56 23.55
C GLN A 57 1.05 0.55 22.46
N PHE A 58 0.78 1.13 21.29
CA PHE A 58 1.73 1.21 20.19
C PHE A 58 2.93 2.10 20.52
N GLU A 59 2.71 3.22 21.19
CA GLU A 59 3.79 4.10 21.67
C GLU A 59 4.66 3.42 22.73
N ALA A 60 4.02 2.69 23.67
CA ALA A 60 4.74 1.91 24.67
C ALA A 60 5.57 0.77 24.07
N GLU A 61 5.07 0.13 23.02
CA GLU A 61 5.81 -0.91 22.28
C GLU A 61 6.96 -0.33 21.47
N GLN A 62 6.78 0.82 20.84
CA GLN A 62 7.86 1.55 20.17
C GLN A 62 8.95 1.99 21.15
N ALA A 63 8.58 2.50 22.33
CA ALA A 63 9.55 2.87 23.37
C ALA A 63 10.37 1.66 23.83
N ARG A 64 9.73 0.52 24.07
CA ARG A 64 10.43 -0.75 24.42
C ARG A 64 11.39 -1.22 23.31
N MET A 65 11.00 -1.07 22.05
CA MET A 65 11.86 -1.43 20.92
C MET A 65 13.07 -0.48 20.81
N THR A 66 12.88 0.83 20.97
CA THR A 66 13.96 1.81 20.96
C THR A 66 14.94 1.57 22.11
N ASP A 67 14.46 1.31 23.32
CA ASP A 67 15.30 0.99 24.49
C ASP A 67 16.09 -0.31 24.27
N SER A 68 15.49 -1.32 23.66
CA SER A 68 16.18 -2.59 23.35
C SER A 68 17.29 -2.41 22.32
N VAL A 69 17.06 -1.58 21.28
CA VAL A 69 18.06 -1.24 20.26
C VAL A 69 19.19 -0.41 20.85
N GLU A 70 18.88 0.51 21.74
CA GLU A 70 19.87 1.35 22.42
C GLU A 70 20.73 0.55 23.41
N ALA A 71 20.12 -0.37 24.14
CA ALA A 71 20.81 -1.34 25.00
C ALA A 71 21.72 -2.29 24.20
N ALA A 72 21.30 -2.73 23.01
CA ALA A 72 22.12 -3.53 22.11
C ALA A 72 23.28 -2.72 21.52
N ARG A 73 23.06 -1.45 21.19
CA ARG A 73 24.10 -0.51 20.71
C ARG A 73 25.13 -0.20 21.78
N ASN A 74 24.72 -0.02 23.03
CA ASN A 74 25.62 0.21 24.16
C ASN A 74 26.43 -1.04 24.52
N ARG A 75 25.85 -2.24 24.43
CA ARG A 75 26.62 -3.51 24.57
C ARG A 75 27.68 -3.66 23.48
N ASN A 76 27.38 -3.24 22.26
CA ASN A 76 28.38 -3.30 21.18
C ASN A 76 29.49 -2.24 21.33
N ARG A 77 29.13 -1.04 21.83
CA ARG A 77 30.11 0.02 22.18
C ARG A 77 31.07 -0.38 23.32
N SER A 78 30.57 -1.09 24.33
CA SER A 78 31.43 -1.60 25.41
C SER A 78 32.36 -2.70 24.90
N ARG A 79 31.92 -3.61 24.04
CA ARG A 79 32.76 -4.63 23.39
C ARG A 79 33.90 -4.03 22.57
N THR A 80 33.65 -2.96 21.81
CA THR A 80 34.69 -2.27 21.04
C THR A 80 35.68 -1.50 21.93
N ARG A 81 35.24 -0.99 23.10
CA ARG A 81 36.15 -0.35 24.08
C ARG A 81 37.05 -1.34 24.79
N TYR A 82 36.62 -2.58 25.02
CA TYR A 82 37.45 -3.64 25.60
C TYR A 82 38.45 -4.23 24.59
N ALA A 83 38.07 -4.30 23.31
CA ALA A 83 38.99 -4.75 22.25
C ALA A 83 40.16 -3.79 21.99
N GLY A 84 40.03 -2.51 22.34
CA GLY A 84 41.08 -1.49 22.18
C GLY A 84 42.13 -1.45 23.30
N ARG A 85 41.99 -2.24 24.35
CA ARG A 85 42.91 -2.22 25.52
C ARG A 85 43.81 -3.46 25.61
N TYR A 86 43.77 -4.37 24.64
CA TYR A 86 44.78 -5.41 24.52
C TYR A 86 45.96 -4.84 23.74
N ASN A 87 46.94 -4.40 24.51
CA ASN A 87 48.15 -3.77 24.05
C ASN A 87 48.94 -4.76 23.18
N SER A 88 49.32 -4.29 22.04
CA SER A 88 50.18 -4.91 21.04
C SER A 88 51.52 -5.37 21.63
N THR A 89 51.61 -6.66 21.88
CA THR A 89 52.92 -7.32 21.99
C THR A 89 52.90 -8.58 21.12
N TYR A 90 52.44 -8.42 19.90
CA TYR A 90 52.68 -9.41 18.84
C TYR A 90 53.42 -8.73 17.69
N PRO A 91 54.46 -9.39 17.17
CA PRO A 91 55.24 -8.82 16.09
C PRO A 91 54.38 -8.51 14.88
N MET A 92 54.59 -7.31 14.37
CA MET A 92 54.02 -6.79 13.12
C MET A 92 54.12 -7.87 12.04
N TYR A 93 52.97 -8.44 11.69
CA TYR A 93 52.90 -9.37 10.58
C TYR A 93 53.29 -8.63 9.30
N ALA A 94 54.31 -9.17 8.65
CA ALA A 94 54.74 -8.70 7.34
C ALA A 94 53.55 -8.59 6.37
N PRO A 95 53.54 -7.61 5.43
CA PRO A 95 52.42 -7.44 4.52
C PRO A 95 52.20 -8.76 3.78
N ALA A 96 50.92 -9.18 3.81
CA ALA A 96 50.45 -10.40 3.17
C ALA A 96 51.04 -10.52 1.76
N SER A 97 51.78 -11.59 1.55
CA SER A 97 52.42 -11.89 0.28
C SER A 97 51.37 -11.94 -0.83
N ASN A 98 51.73 -11.61 -2.06
CA ASN A 98 50.92 -11.62 -3.30
C ASN A 98 50.05 -12.85 -3.53
N ARG A 99 50.12 -13.88 -2.68
CA ARG A 99 49.28 -15.09 -2.73
C ARG A 99 47.84 -14.83 -2.37
N ASP A 100 47.54 -13.91 -1.42
CA ASP A 100 46.15 -13.63 -1.00
C ASP A 100 45.40 -12.80 -2.05
N THR A 101 46.12 -11.93 -2.77
CA THR A 101 45.51 -11.19 -3.89
C THR A 101 45.21 -12.07 -5.09
N LEU A 102 46.03 -13.11 -5.32
CA LEU A 102 45.76 -14.10 -6.39
C LEU A 102 44.59 -15.02 -6.00
N ARG A 103 44.48 -15.42 -4.74
CA ARG A 103 43.36 -16.20 -4.24
C ARG A 103 42.04 -15.40 -4.25
N GLN A 104 42.07 -14.12 -3.90
CA GLN A 104 40.92 -13.24 -4.04
C GLN A 104 40.54 -12.98 -5.52
N LYS A 105 41.51 -12.89 -6.43
CA LYS A 105 41.22 -12.79 -7.87
C LYS A 105 40.66 -14.10 -8.41
N GLN A 106 41.14 -15.25 -7.99
CA GLN A 106 40.60 -16.56 -8.41
C GLN A 106 39.18 -16.79 -7.88
N VAL A 107 38.88 -16.39 -6.65
CA VAL A 107 37.52 -16.45 -6.10
C VAL A 107 36.56 -15.51 -6.84
N ARG A 108 37.06 -14.40 -7.41
CA ARG A 108 36.25 -13.52 -8.27
C ARG A 108 36.06 -14.04 -9.70
N GLN A 109 36.87 -14.97 -10.16
CA GLN A 109 36.76 -15.55 -11.52
C GLN A 109 35.99 -16.87 -11.57
N VAL A 110 35.74 -17.54 -10.42
CA VAL A 110 34.72 -18.57 -10.38
C VAL A 110 33.39 -17.81 -10.49
N GLY A 111 32.87 -17.71 -11.70
CA GLY A 111 31.55 -17.19 -11.96
C GLY A 111 30.57 -18.06 -11.18
N TYR A 112 30.28 -17.67 -9.93
CA TYR A 112 29.09 -18.18 -9.26
C TYR A 112 27.95 -17.85 -10.18
N ALA A 113 27.40 -18.87 -10.82
CA ALA A 113 26.11 -18.74 -11.46
C ALA A 113 25.18 -18.11 -10.42
N ILE A 114 24.80 -16.85 -10.64
CA ILE A 114 23.94 -16.13 -9.69
C ILE A 114 22.66 -16.93 -9.65
N GLN A 115 22.47 -17.67 -8.56
CA GLN A 115 21.25 -18.43 -8.39
C GLN A 115 20.13 -17.40 -8.26
N LYS A 116 19.29 -17.33 -9.29
CA LYS A 116 18.16 -16.40 -9.30
C LYS A 116 17.16 -16.77 -8.21
N VAL A 117 16.65 -15.77 -7.55
CA VAL A 117 15.64 -15.92 -6.50
C VAL A 117 14.25 -15.90 -7.15
N GLU A 118 13.44 -16.93 -6.91
CA GLU A 118 12.06 -16.97 -7.38
C GLU A 118 11.18 -16.07 -6.49
N LEU A 119 10.57 -15.03 -7.08
CA LEU A 119 9.90 -13.94 -6.35
C LEU A 119 8.62 -14.36 -5.64
N ASN A 120 7.83 -15.23 -6.26
CA ASN A 120 6.52 -15.62 -5.73
C ASN A 120 6.62 -16.61 -4.56
N ARG A 121 7.82 -17.19 -4.34
CA ARG A 121 8.06 -18.21 -3.32
C ARG A 121 9.09 -17.84 -2.26
N CYS A 122 9.95 -16.84 -2.56
CA CYS A 122 11.04 -16.48 -1.67
C CYS A 122 10.56 -15.78 -0.38
N ASP A 123 11.38 -15.86 0.63
CA ASP A 123 11.25 -15.08 1.86
C ASP A 123 12.03 -13.75 1.79
N THR A 124 11.87 -12.94 2.82
CA THR A 124 12.57 -11.65 2.93
C THR A 124 14.09 -11.82 2.96
N PHE A 125 14.61 -12.92 3.54
CA PHE A 125 16.05 -13.16 3.65
C PHE A 125 16.68 -13.47 2.30
N ALA A 126 16.01 -14.27 1.47
CA ALA A 126 16.47 -14.56 0.12
C ALA A 126 16.55 -13.29 -0.74
N ILE A 127 15.58 -12.37 -0.61
CA ILE A 127 15.61 -11.08 -1.29
C ILE A 127 16.74 -10.19 -0.76
N MET A 128 17.00 -10.19 0.55
CA MET A 128 18.08 -9.39 1.16
C MET A 128 19.48 -9.85 0.73
N ALA A 129 19.64 -11.08 0.27
CA ALA A 129 20.89 -11.58 -0.31
C ALA A 129 21.21 -10.94 -1.67
N VAL A 130 20.23 -10.35 -2.34
CA VAL A 130 20.41 -9.68 -3.62
C VAL A 130 20.99 -8.27 -3.41
N PRO A 131 22.02 -7.85 -4.19
CA PRO A 131 22.57 -6.51 -4.10
C PRO A 131 21.46 -5.44 -4.21
N GLN A 132 21.62 -4.35 -3.47
CA GLN A 132 20.68 -3.22 -3.39
C GLN A 132 19.36 -3.52 -2.63
N PHE A 133 19.09 -4.75 -2.22
CA PHE A 133 17.93 -5.09 -1.42
C PHE A 133 18.30 -5.19 0.07
N GLY A 134 18.08 -4.11 0.81
CA GLY A 134 18.11 -4.12 2.27
C GLY A 134 16.76 -4.54 2.86
N SER A 135 16.70 -4.69 4.18
CA SER A 135 15.50 -5.17 4.90
C SER A 135 14.21 -4.41 4.54
N LYS A 136 14.28 -3.07 4.42
CA LYS A 136 13.11 -2.25 4.07
C LYS A 136 12.57 -2.55 2.68
N ARG A 137 13.46 -2.67 1.67
CA ARG A 137 13.07 -2.96 0.29
C ARG A 137 12.51 -4.38 0.16
N ALA A 138 13.18 -5.35 0.79
CA ALA A 138 12.75 -6.75 0.80
C ALA A 138 11.38 -6.90 1.48
N ALA A 139 11.17 -6.28 2.65
CA ALA A 139 9.89 -6.33 3.35
C ALA A 139 8.74 -5.72 2.52
N LYS A 140 8.97 -4.55 1.88
CA LYS A 140 7.95 -3.92 1.03
C LYS A 140 7.63 -4.74 -0.23
N MET A 141 8.62 -5.43 -0.78
CA MET A 141 8.43 -6.31 -1.92
C MET A 141 7.57 -7.52 -1.56
N VAL A 142 7.83 -8.17 -0.41
CA VAL A 142 7.02 -9.28 0.09
C VAL A 142 5.61 -8.81 0.44
N GLU A 143 5.47 -7.66 1.14
CA GLU A 143 4.15 -7.09 1.47
C GLU A 143 3.30 -6.85 0.21
N TYR A 144 3.91 -6.28 -0.84
CA TYR A 144 3.20 -5.99 -2.08
C TYR A 144 2.86 -7.26 -2.86
N ARG A 145 3.79 -8.21 -2.93
CA ARG A 145 3.55 -9.54 -3.48
C ARG A 145 2.33 -10.21 -2.83
N ASP A 146 2.27 -10.18 -1.52
CA ASP A 146 1.21 -10.86 -0.77
C ASP A 146 -0.17 -10.21 -1.00
N LYS A 147 -0.19 -8.87 -1.23
CA LYS A 147 -1.40 -8.14 -1.62
C LYS A 147 -1.84 -8.44 -3.06
N LEU A 148 -0.89 -8.55 -3.99
CA LEU A 148 -1.16 -8.92 -5.37
C LEU A 148 -1.59 -10.39 -5.52
N GLY A 149 -1.13 -11.26 -4.61
CA GLY A 149 -1.23 -12.70 -4.78
C GLY A 149 -0.09 -13.31 -5.59
N GLY A 150 0.95 -12.55 -5.89
CA GLY A 150 2.13 -12.91 -6.68
C GLY A 150 2.43 -11.91 -7.78
N PHE A 151 3.66 -11.88 -8.26
CA PHE A 151 4.06 -11.07 -9.43
C PHE A 151 3.90 -11.87 -10.71
N TYR A 152 3.49 -11.23 -11.81
CA TYR A 152 3.53 -11.80 -13.15
C TYR A 152 4.54 -11.07 -14.06
N ALA A 153 4.99 -9.88 -13.69
CA ALA A 153 5.94 -9.08 -14.46
C ALA A 153 6.84 -8.22 -13.55
N TYR A 154 8.07 -7.93 -13.99
CA TYR A 154 8.99 -7.06 -13.27
C TYR A 154 8.48 -5.62 -13.15
N SER A 155 7.66 -5.16 -14.10
CA SER A 155 7.02 -3.83 -14.06
C SER A 155 6.23 -3.58 -12.78
N GLN A 156 5.61 -4.61 -12.20
CA GLN A 156 4.85 -4.50 -10.95
C GLN A 156 5.73 -4.18 -9.73
N ILE A 157 7.00 -4.58 -9.76
CA ILE A 157 7.96 -4.24 -8.70
C ILE A 157 8.18 -2.73 -8.65
N ARG A 158 8.14 -2.04 -9.80
CA ARG A 158 8.28 -0.58 -9.90
C ARG A 158 7.05 0.19 -9.39
N GLU A 159 5.91 -0.46 -9.22
CA GLU A 159 4.74 0.13 -8.57
C GLU A 159 4.98 0.35 -7.05
N ILE A 160 5.96 -0.35 -6.48
CA ILE A 160 6.40 -0.13 -5.10
C ILE A 160 7.26 1.12 -5.07
N TYR A 161 6.81 2.18 -4.38
CA TYR A 161 7.45 3.50 -4.34
C TYR A 161 8.97 3.47 -4.15
N ILE A 162 9.47 2.66 -3.19
CA ILE A 162 10.91 2.57 -2.91
C ILE A 162 11.71 1.77 -3.94
N LEU A 163 11.05 1.11 -4.91
CA LEU A 163 11.63 0.27 -5.96
C LEU A 163 11.38 0.83 -7.37
N GLN A 164 10.70 1.96 -7.52
CA GLN A 164 10.29 2.53 -8.81
C GLN A 164 11.46 2.78 -9.78
N ASN A 165 12.67 3.03 -9.27
CA ASN A 165 13.87 3.29 -10.07
C ASN A 165 14.66 2.04 -10.43
N MET A 166 14.17 0.83 -10.09
CA MET A 166 14.85 -0.41 -10.43
C MET A 166 14.69 -0.71 -11.93
N LYS A 167 15.81 -1.08 -12.58
CA LYS A 167 15.80 -1.46 -13.99
C LYS A 167 15.38 -2.92 -14.17
N ASP A 168 14.60 -3.20 -15.21
CA ASP A 168 14.13 -4.56 -15.50
C ASP A 168 15.30 -5.53 -15.74
N ASP A 169 16.38 -5.09 -16.41
CA ASP A 169 17.58 -5.90 -16.62
C ASP A 169 18.23 -6.32 -15.30
N PHE A 170 18.24 -5.41 -14.32
CA PHE A 170 18.75 -5.74 -12.99
C PHE A 170 17.85 -6.77 -12.30
N LEU A 171 16.54 -6.58 -12.35
CA LEU A 171 15.58 -7.51 -11.75
C LEU A 171 15.66 -8.89 -12.41
N ALA A 172 15.69 -8.95 -13.74
CA ALA A 172 15.80 -10.19 -14.50
C ALA A 172 17.13 -10.95 -14.28
N LYS A 173 18.19 -10.21 -13.89
CA LYS A 173 19.48 -10.82 -13.56
C LYS A 173 19.43 -11.63 -12.26
N TYR A 174 18.71 -11.14 -11.25
CA TYR A 174 18.72 -11.71 -9.89
C TYR A 174 17.44 -12.45 -9.51
N PHE A 175 16.34 -12.20 -10.22
CA PHE A 175 15.05 -12.78 -9.91
C PHE A 175 14.47 -13.57 -11.07
N THR A 176 13.59 -14.51 -10.72
CA THR A 176 12.69 -15.20 -11.64
C THR A 176 11.25 -15.01 -11.16
N ILE A 177 10.30 -15.07 -12.07
CA ILE A 177 8.87 -14.98 -11.78
C ILE A 177 8.20 -16.24 -12.34
N ASP A 178 7.64 -17.05 -11.47
CA ASP A 178 6.81 -18.18 -11.86
C ASP A 178 5.33 -17.79 -11.75
N CYS A 179 4.70 -17.57 -12.90
CA CYS A 179 3.29 -17.17 -12.96
C CYS A 179 2.32 -18.28 -12.51
N SER A 180 2.76 -19.53 -12.43
CA SER A 180 1.93 -20.64 -11.94
C SER A 180 1.60 -20.51 -10.44
N LEU A 181 2.44 -19.77 -9.70
CA LEU A 181 2.31 -19.55 -8.27
C LEU A 181 1.38 -18.37 -7.91
N ILE A 182 0.79 -17.71 -8.91
CA ILE A 182 -0.11 -16.58 -8.69
C ILE A 182 -1.43 -17.08 -8.09
N ARG A 183 -1.81 -16.49 -6.97
CA ARG A 183 -3.10 -16.74 -6.33
C ARG A 183 -4.20 -15.93 -7.03
N LYS A 184 -5.09 -16.61 -7.72
CA LYS A 184 -6.23 -15.99 -8.40
C LYS A 184 -7.36 -15.64 -7.43
N ILE A 185 -8.11 -14.60 -7.78
CA ILE A 185 -9.31 -14.16 -7.08
C ILE A 185 -10.51 -14.75 -7.82
N ALA A 186 -11.27 -15.60 -7.12
CA ALA A 186 -12.52 -16.14 -7.64
C ALA A 186 -13.59 -15.04 -7.65
N VAL A 187 -13.74 -14.32 -8.77
CA VAL A 187 -14.61 -13.15 -8.90
C VAL A 187 -16.04 -13.42 -8.44
N ASN A 188 -16.53 -14.63 -8.64
CA ASN A 188 -17.90 -15.02 -8.30
C ASN A 188 -18.09 -15.41 -6.82
N LYS A 189 -17.02 -15.74 -6.11
CA LYS A 189 -17.06 -16.20 -4.71
C LYS A 189 -16.47 -15.20 -3.73
N ALA A 190 -15.49 -14.40 -4.20
CA ALA A 190 -14.75 -13.47 -3.35
C ALA A 190 -15.67 -12.43 -2.69
N THR A 191 -15.34 -12.12 -1.45
CA THR A 191 -16.01 -11.08 -0.64
C THR A 191 -15.46 -9.70 -0.97
N TYR A 192 -16.18 -8.65 -0.55
CA TYR A 192 -15.69 -7.26 -0.65
C TYR A 192 -14.29 -7.11 -0.05
N LYS A 193 -14.07 -7.67 1.15
CA LYS A 193 -12.82 -7.56 1.89
C LYS A 193 -11.64 -8.26 1.21
N GLU A 194 -11.90 -9.36 0.53
CA GLU A 194 -10.87 -10.07 -0.24
C GLU A 194 -10.47 -9.32 -1.49
N MET A 195 -11.46 -8.82 -2.26
CA MET A 195 -11.19 -8.07 -3.47
C MET A 195 -10.47 -6.74 -3.18
N ILE A 196 -10.93 -5.95 -2.21
CA ILE A 196 -10.36 -4.62 -1.92
C ILE A 196 -8.92 -4.66 -1.37
N ARG A 197 -8.44 -5.82 -0.91
CA ARG A 197 -7.04 -6.00 -0.50
C ARG A 197 -6.07 -5.99 -1.68
N HIS A 198 -6.55 -6.38 -2.84
CA HIS A 198 -5.72 -6.43 -4.04
C HIS A 198 -5.54 -5.02 -4.61
N PRO A 199 -4.30 -4.58 -4.90
CA PRO A 199 -4.00 -3.19 -5.27
C PRO A 199 -4.73 -2.66 -6.50
N TYR A 200 -5.16 -3.54 -7.40
CA TYR A 200 -5.85 -3.14 -8.64
C TYR A 200 -7.37 -3.09 -8.52
N PHE A 201 -7.91 -3.45 -7.34
CA PHE A 201 -9.34 -3.31 -7.07
C PHE A 201 -9.59 -2.06 -6.23
N ASP A 202 -10.41 -1.17 -6.74
CA ASP A 202 -10.94 -0.05 -5.97
C ASP A 202 -12.36 -0.34 -5.44
N ALA A 203 -12.85 0.54 -4.58
CA ALA A 203 -14.15 0.37 -3.95
C ALA A 203 -15.32 0.42 -4.97
N TYR A 204 -15.17 1.18 -6.05
CA TYR A 204 -16.19 1.28 -7.10
C TYR A 204 -16.29 -0.01 -7.89
N LEU A 205 -15.13 -0.52 -8.34
CA LEU A 205 -15.02 -1.78 -9.08
C LEU A 205 -15.62 -2.95 -8.28
N VAL A 206 -15.24 -3.07 -7.01
CA VAL A 206 -15.74 -4.14 -6.14
C VAL A 206 -17.25 -4.04 -5.94
N LYS A 207 -17.79 -2.83 -5.67
CA LYS A 207 -19.24 -2.64 -5.53
C LYS A 207 -19.99 -2.98 -6.81
N THR A 208 -19.45 -2.61 -7.97
CA THR A 208 -20.06 -2.91 -9.28
C THR A 208 -20.13 -4.43 -9.50
N ILE A 209 -19.06 -5.16 -9.20
CA ILE A 209 -19.03 -6.64 -9.28
C ILE A 209 -20.08 -7.25 -8.36
N LEU A 210 -20.14 -6.84 -7.10
CA LEU A 210 -21.08 -7.40 -6.12
C LEU A 210 -22.53 -7.11 -6.50
N ASN A 211 -22.83 -5.90 -6.96
CA ASN A 211 -24.17 -5.52 -7.43
C ASN A 211 -24.58 -6.32 -8.67
N TYR A 212 -23.65 -6.52 -9.61
CA TYR A 212 -23.92 -7.33 -10.79
C TYR A 212 -24.23 -8.78 -10.42
N ARG A 213 -23.39 -9.38 -9.56
CA ARG A 213 -23.60 -10.75 -9.05
C ARG A 213 -24.96 -10.92 -8.39
N GLN A 214 -25.42 -9.93 -7.63
CA GLN A 214 -26.72 -9.98 -6.96
C GLN A 214 -27.88 -9.92 -7.94
N LYS A 215 -27.76 -9.17 -9.04
CA LYS A 215 -28.84 -8.92 -9.99
C LYS A 215 -28.86 -9.91 -11.15
N ASN A 216 -27.71 -10.26 -11.69
CA ASN A 216 -27.56 -11.00 -12.94
C ASN A 216 -26.90 -12.38 -12.75
N GLY A 217 -26.38 -12.66 -11.55
CA GLY A 217 -25.68 -13.91 -11.27
C GLY A 217 -24.17 -13.84 -11.56
N ALA A 218 -23.57 -14.98 -11.83
CA ALA A 218 -22.13 -15.11 -11.99
C ALA A 218 -21.61 -14.48 -13.28
N ILE A 219 -20.47 -13.82 -13.20
CA ILE A 219 -19.68 -13.31 -14.33
C ILE A 219 -18.92 -14.49 -14.94
N LYS A 220 -19.07 -14.73 -16.24
CA LYS A 220 -18.59 -15.95 -16.91
C LYS A 220 -17.23 -15.80 -17.58
N SER A 221 -16.83 -14.57 -17.95
CA SER A 221 -15.63 -14.33 -18.73
C SER A 221 -14.96 -13.00 -18.39
N ALA A 222 -13.70 -12.84 -18.79
CA ALA A 222 -12.97 -11.59 -18.67
C ALA A 222 -13.60 -10.46 -19.52
N GLU A 223 -14.21 -10.83 -20.65
CA GLU A 223 -14.89 -9.87 -21.52
C GLU A 223 -16.16 -9.34 -20.86
N GLU A 224 -16.98 -10.23 -20.27
CA GLU A 224 -18.15 -9.85 -19.49
C GLU A 224 -17.76 -9.00 -18.27
N PHE A 225 -16.68 -9.39 -17.59
CA PHE A 225 -16.12 -8.59 -16.48
C PHE A 225 -15.77 -7.17 -16.93
N ARG A 226 -15.11 -7.00 -18.08
CA ARG A 226 -14.78 -5.70 -18.65
C ARG A 226 -16.03 -4.87 -18.95
N GLN A 227 -17.04 -5.47 -19.54
CA GLN A 227 -18.31 -4.81 -19.87
C GLN A 227 -19.05 -4.36 -18.60
N VAL A 228 -19.11 -5.22 -17.59
CA VAL A 228 -19.80 -4.94 -16.32
C VAL A 228 -19.10 -3.83 -15.53
N THR A 229 -17.77 -3.86 -15.49
CA THR A 229 -17.00 -2.95 -14.65
C THR A 229 -16.58 -1.67 -15.37
N HIS A 230 -16.73 -1.62 -16.69
CA HIS A 230 -16.19 -0.56 -17.55
C HIS A 230 -14.68 -0.30 -17.32
N ALA A 231 -13.96 -1.36 -16.96
CA ALA A 231 -12.53 -1.28 -16.74
C ALA A 231 -11.80 -0.98 -18.06
N TYR A 232 -10.85 -0.01 -18.02
CA TYR A 232 -10.06 0.32 -19.20
C TYR A 232 -9.05 -0.77 -19.53
N PRO A 233 -8.57 -0.82 -20.79
CA PRO A 233 -7.69 -1.89 -21.27
C PRO A 233 -6.47 -2.12 -20.39
N GLU A 234 -5.80 -1.05 -19.94
CA GLU A 234 -4.58 -1.14 -19.13
C GLU A 234 -4.85 -1.77 -17.76
N LEU A 235 -6.02 -1.52 -17.17
CA LEU A 235 -6.42 -2.16 -15.93
C LEU A 235 -6.76 -3.63 -16.15
N MET A 236 -7.41 -3.96 -17.28
CA MET A 236 -7.71 -5.34 -17.63
C MET A 236 -6.45 -6.17 -17.87
N GLU A 237 -5.44 -5.63 -18.55
CA GLU A 237 -4.15 -6.30 -18.72
C GLU A 237 -3.51 -6.65 -17.37
N LYS A 238 -3.59 -5.74 -16.40
CA LYS A 238 -3.07 -5.95 -15.04
C LYS A 238 -3.88 -6.93 -14.22
N LEU A 239 -5.20 -6.95 -14.39
CA LEU A 239 -6.11 -7.78 -13.59
C LEU A 239 -6.24 -9.21 -14.13
N THR A 240 -6.22 -9.39 -15.45
CA THR A 240 -6.50 -10.70 -16.08
C THR A 240 -5.70 -11.86 -15.48
N PRO A 241 -4.39 -11.74 -15.15
CA PRO A 241 -3.64 -12.83 -14.54
C PRO A 241 -4.17 -13.27 -13.16
N TYR A 242 -4.89 -12.38 -12.48
CA TYR A 242 -5.40 -12.60 -11.13
C TYR A 242 -6.87 -12.99 -11.07
N LEU A 243 -7.59 -12.99 -12.19
CA LEU A 243 -9.01 -13.34 -12.20
C LEU A 243 -9.23 -14.83 -12.40
N SER A 244 -10.20 -15.39 -11.67
CA SER A 244 -10.84 -16.68 -11.93
C SER A 244 -12.34 -16.47 -11.94
N PHE A 245 -13.04 -17.13 -12.89
CA PHE A 245 -14.48 -17.04 -13.06
C PHE A 245 -15.21 -18.33 -12.64
N ASP A 246 -14.53 -19.20 -11.91
CA ASP A 246 -15.06 -20.48 -11.38
C ASP A 246 -16.11 -20.28 -10.26
#